data_cc5b9a2db4ac790d2fef6e911b759f56
#
_entry.id   cc5b9a2db4ac790d2fef6e911b759f56
#
_cell.length_a   1.000
_cell.length_b   1.000
_cell.length_c   1.000
_cell.angle_alpha   90.00
_cell.angle_beta   90.00
_cell.angle_gamma   90.00
#
_symmetry.space_group_name_H-M   'P 1'
#
loop_
_entity.id
_entity.type
_entity.pdbx_description
1 polymer ?
#
loop_
_entity_poly.entity_id
_entity_poly.type
_entity_poly.pdbx_seq_one_letter_code
_entity_poly.pdbx_strand_id
1 'polypeptide(L)'
;MKLDNIYQEEKKSNFAKVSEIIITMASRPSGFIGLSILTFHVILAFISPYIAPYDFKAINPTLMLQAPSAEYWFGTDDLGRDVFTRTILGGRTALTITFFFFLINIIQFHIIF
;
A
#
# COMPACT_ATOMS: atom_id res chain seq x y z
N MET A 1 -33.75 3.98 -20.30
CA MET A 1 -34.49 4.39 -19.08
C MET A 1 -34.67 3.25 -18.09
N LYS A 2 -35.30 2.11 -18.45
CA LYS A 2 -35.50 0.99 -17.50
C LYS A 2 -34.20 0.25 -17.15
N LEU A 3 -33.30 0.05 -18.12
CA LEU A 3 -31.99 -0.59 -17.93
C LEU A 3 -31.05 0.29 -17.11
N ASP A 4 -31.07 1.61 -17.30
CA ASP A 4 -30.27 2.54 -16.52
C ASP A 4 -30.64 2.54 -15.03
N ASN A 5 -31.95 2.44 -14.74
CA ASN A 5 -32.43 2.36 -13.37
C ASN A 5 -32.00 1.06 -12.70
N ILE A 6 -32.08 -0.08 -13.39
CA ILE A 6 -31.63 -1.38 -12.88
C ILE A 6 -30.13 -1.34 -12.60
N TYR A 7 -29.33 -0.79 -13.49
CA TYR A 7 -27.88 -0.65 -13.31
C TYR A 7 -27.50 0.26 -12.13
N GLN A 8 -28.24 1.35 -11.95
CA GLN A 8 -28.01 2.26 -10.82
C GLN A 8 -28.42 1.64 -9.48
N GLU A 9 -29.49 0.87 -9.45
CA GLU A 9 -29.90 0.12 -8.24
C GLU A 9 -28.92 -0.97 -7.88
N GLU A 10 -28.40 -1.72 -8.85
CA GLU A 10 -27.40 -2.76 -8.65
C GLU A 10 -26.07 -2.17 -8.13
N LYS A 11 -25.63 -1.07 -8.71
CA LYS A 11 -24.44 -0.34 -8.26
C LYS A 11 -24.58 0.18 -6.83
N LYS A 12 -25.75 0.71 -6.48
CA LYS A 12 -26.06 1.20 -5.13
C LYS A 12 -26.13 0.06 -4.11
N SER A 13 -26.68 -1.09 -4.50
CA SER A 13 -26.72 -2.31 -3.69
C SER A 13 -25.31 -2.86 -3.41
N ASN A 14 -24.45 -2.90 -4.42
CA ASN A 14 -23.08 -3.39 -4.28
C ASN A 14 -22.23 -2.46 -3.39
N PHE A 15 -22.39 -1.15 -3.53
CA PHE A 15 -21.71 -0.18 -2.66
C PHE A 15 -22.18 -0.31 -1.19
N ALA A 16 -23.47 -0.49 -0.98
CA ALA A 16 -24.02 -0.71 0.36
C ALA A 16 -23.46 -1.99 1.00
N LYS A 17 -23.36 -3.09 0.26
CA LYS A 17 -22.77 -4.34 0.74
C LYS A 17 -21.31 -4.19 1.14
N VAL A 18 -20.51 -3.49 0.32
CA VAL A 18 -19.10 -3.24 0.63
C VAL A 18 -18.96 -2.38 1.90
N SER A 19 -19.76 -1.34 2.04
CA SER A 19 -19.73 -0.50 3.25
C SER A 19 -20.15 -1.29 4.51
N GLU A 20 -21.13 -2.17 4.40
CA GLU A 20 -21.57 -3.03 5.48
C GLU A 20 -20.48 -4.02 5.92
N ILE A 21 -19.76 -4.61 4.98
CA ILE A 21 -18.60 -5.47 5.25
C ILE A 21 -17.51 -4.68 6.00
N ILE A 22 -17.16 -3.49 5.53
CA ILE A 22 -16.14 -2.66 6.17
C ILE A 22 -16.54 -2.28 7.59
N ILE A 23 -17.79 -1.85 7.80
CA ILE A 23 -18.32 -1.50 9.12
C ILE A 23 -18.31 -2.72 10.05
N THR A 24 -18.73 -3.87 9.56
CA THR A 24 -18.73 -5.12 10.33
C THR A 24 -17.31 -5.56 10.70
N MET A 25 -16.35 -5.41 9.80
CA MET A 25 -14.93 -5.67 10.08
C MET A 25 -14.38 -4.68 11.12
N ALA A 26 -14.68 -3.40 10.98
CA ALA A 26 -14.20 -2.36 11.88
C ALA A 26 -14.80 -2.46 13.30
N SER A 27 -16.00 -3.05 13.44
CA SER A 27 -16.66 -3.26 14.75
C SER A 27 -16.04 -4.39 15.59
N ARG A 28 -15.21 -5.25 14.99
CA ARG A 28 -14.48 -6.31 15.70
C ARG A 28 -13.06 -5.87 16.00
N PRO A 29 -12.50 -6.11 17.22
CA PRO A 29 -11.15 -5.66 17.59
C PRO A 29 -10.05 -6.14 16.60
N SER A 30 -10.11 -7.39 16.18
CA SER A 30 -9.15 -7.95 15.22
C SER A 30 -9.27 -7.33 13.82
N GLY A 31 -10.49 -7.08 13.36
CA GLY A 31 -10.76 -6.42 12.08
C GLY A 31 -10.36 -4.96 12.09
N PHE A 32 -10.60 -4.25 13.19
CA PHE A 32 -10.15 -2.88 13.38
C PHE A 32 -8.63 -2.74 13.31
N ILE A 33 -7.90 -3.63 13.99
CA ILE A 33 -6.42 -3.65 13.97
C ILE A 33 -5.92 -3.91 12.55
N GLY A 34 -6.46 -4.93 11.85
CA GLY A 34 -6.07 -5.25 10.48
C GLY A 34 -6.34 -4.11 9.50
N LEU A 35 -7.51 -3.48 9.59
CA LEU A 35 -7.88 -2.34 8.75
C LEU A 35 -6.99 -1.12 9.02
N SER A 36 -6.66 -0.87 10.29
CA SER A 36 -5.75 0.23 10.67
C SER A 36 -4.35 0.03 10.10
N ILE A 37 -3.80 -1.18 10.19
CA ILE A 37 -2.49 -1.51 9.62
C ILE A 37 -2.49 -1.34 8.10
N LEU A 38 -3.53 -1.85 7.43
CA LEU A 38 -3.65 -1.72 5.97
C LEU A 38 -3.75 -0.25 5.55
N THR A 39 -4.62 0.52 6.21
CA THR A 39 -4.80 1.95 5.94
C THR A 39 -3.49 2.72 6.15
N PHE A 40 -2.78 2.43 7.24
CA PHE A 40 -1.47 3.03 7.51
C PHE A 40 -0.47 2.76 6.38
N HIS A 41 -0.37 1.52 5.89
CA HIS A 41 0.54 1.18 4.79
C HIS A 41 0.16 1.84 3.47
N VAL A 42 -1.13 1.93 3.17
CA VAL A 42 -1.62 2.64 1.97
C VAL A 42 -1.27 4.12 2.05
N ILE A 43 -1.53 4.78 3.18
CA ILE A 43 -1.18 6.18 3.39
C ILE A 43 0.34 6.38 3.25
N LEU A 44 1.13 5.51 3.90
CA LEU A 44 2.59 5.56 3.83
C LEU A 44 3.10 5.41 2.38
N ALA A 45 2.50 4.54 1.58
CA ALA A 45 2.86 4.36 0.18
C ALA A 45 2.64 5.63 -0.67
N PHE A 46 1.57 6.38 -0.40
CA PHE A 46 1.30 7.65 -1.08
C PHE A 46 2.23 8.78 -0.63
N ILE A 47 2.53 8.84 0.66
CA ILE A 47 3.33 9.91 1.26
C ILE A 47 4.84 9.63 1.11
N SER A 48 5.24 8.37 0.95
CA SER A 48 6.66 7.95 0.93
C SER A 48 7.59 8.78 0.02
N PRO A 49 7.19 9.21 -1.20
CA PRO A 49 8.07 10.03 -2.04
C PRO A 49 8.36 11.42 -1.47
N TYR A 50 7.48 11.91 -0.58
CA TYR A 50 7.60 13.24 0.02
C TYR A 50 8.36 13.22 1.35
N ILE A 51 8.36 12.08 2.06
CA ILE A 51 9.03 11.95 3.36
C ILE A 51 10.37 11.21 3.28
N ALA A 52 10.70 10.60 2.12
CA ALA A 52 12.00 9.98 1.90
C ALA A 52 13.10 11.06 1.92
N PRO A 53 14.03 11.05 2.90
CA PRO A 53 15.00 12.11 3.03
C PRO A 53 16.10 12.06 1.97
N TYR A 54 16.32 10.89 1.37
CA TYR A 54 17.41 10.65 0.42
C TYR A 54 16.90 10.04 -0.89
N ASP A 55 17.73 10.13 -1.94
CA ASP A 55 17.46 9.45 -3.21
C ASP A 55 17.61 7.93 -3.03
N PHE A 56 16.60 7.17 -3.45
CA PHE A 56 16.59 5.72 -3.45
C PHE A 56 17.82 5.08 -4.15
N LYS A 57 18.35 5.76 -5.16
CA LYS A 57 19.47 5.29 -5.99
C LYS A 57 20.83 5.79 -5.51
N ALA A 58 20.88 6.75 -4.58
CA ALA A 58 22.13 7.32 -4.10
C ALA A 58 22.99 6.23 -3.44
N ILE A 59 24.20 6.03 -3.96
CA ILE A 59 25.22 5.12 -3.43
C ILE A 59 26.35 5.96 -2.87
N ASN A 60 26.74 5.70 -1.63
CA ASN A 60 27.86 6.40 -1.01
C ASN A 60 28.78 5.39 -0.27
N PRO A 61 29.85 4.91 -0.91
CA PRO A 61 30.74 3.92 -0.32
C PRO A 61 31.40 4.35 1.00
N THR A 62 31.49 5.65 1.26
CA THR A 62 32.07 6.16 2.51
C THR A 62 31.15 6.01 3.72
N LEU A 63 29.87 5.75 3.46
CA LEU A 63 28.81 5.62 4.48
C LEU A 63 28.32 4.16 4.63
N MET A 64 29.11 3.18 4.19
CA MET A 64 28.71 1.77 4.24
C MET A 64 28.53 1.29 5.69
N LEU A 65 27.46 0.51 5.93
CA LEU A 65 27.19 -0.19 7.20
C LEU A 65 27.22 0.71 8.45
N GLN A 66 26.78 1.95 8.32
CA GLN A 66 26.67 2.84 9.46
C GLN A 66 25.47 2.46 10.35
N ALA A 67 25.68 2.52 11.66
CA ALA A 67 24.62 2.29 12.63
C ALA A 67 23.53 3.39 12.54
N PRO A 68 22.31 3.11 13.04
CA PRO A 68 21.26 4.12 13.15
C PRO A 68 21.73 5.39 13.85
N SER A 69 21.39 6.54 13.29
CA SER A 69 21.78 7.86 13.78
C SER A 69 20.67 8.88 13.53
N ALA A 70 20.85 10.11 13.97
CA ALA A 70 19.93 11.21 13.70
C ALA A 70 19.85 11.56 12.20
N GLU A 71 20.93 11.28 11.44
CA GLU A 71 21.01 11.50 10.01
C GLU A 71 20.46 10.31 9.22
N TYR A 72 20.81 9.07 9.62
CA TYR A 72 20.33 7.81 9.03
C TYR A 72 19.55 7.02 10.05
N TRP A 73 18.25 7.20 10.11
CA TRP A 73 17.39 6.65 11.16
C TRP A 73 17.46 5.14 11.30
N PHE A 74 17.57 4.41 10.21
CA PHE A 74 17.75 2.95 10.17
C PHE A 74 19.17 2.54 9.79
N GLY A 75 20.11 3.48 9.80
CA GLY A 75 21.48 3.25 9.34
C GLY A 75 21.57 3.15 7.81
N THR A 76 22.72 2.68 7.33
CA THR A 76 23.00 2.50 5.92
C THR A 76 23.32 1.04 5.58
N ASP A 77 23.08 0.66 4.34
CA ASP A 77 23.33 -0.71 3.85
C ASP A 77 24.80 -0.88 3.38
N ASP A 78 25.08 -2.03 2.76
CA ASP A 78 26.37 -2.44 2.20
C ASP A 78 26.85 -1.56 1.03
N LEU A 79 25.99 -0.73 0.47
CA LEU A 79 26.31 0.26 -0.56
C LEU A 79 26.26 1.70 -0.05
N GLY A 80 26.12 1.90 1.25
CA GLY A 80 25.98 3.21 1.88
C GLY A 80 24.69 3.93 1.55
N ARG A 81 23.60 3.17 1.24
CA ARG A 81 22.28 3.73 0.92
C ARG A 81 21.45 3.78 2.21
N ASP A 82 20.61 4.81 2.35
CA ASP A 82 19.72 4.95 3.51
C ASP A 82 18.67 3.84 3.57
N VAL A 83 18.69 3.05 4.65
CA VAL A 83 17.78 1.92 4.85
C VAL A 83 16.36 2.38 5.08
N PHE A 84 16.12 3.52 5.75
CA PHE A 84 14.78 4.06 5.97
C PHE A 84 14.11 4.45 4.65
N THR A 85 14.77 5.23 3.81
CA THR A 85 14.30 5.60 2.45
C THR A 85 13.94 4.36 1.63
N ARG A 86 14.81 3.34 1.65
CA ARG A 86 14.58 2.09 0.90
C ARG A 86 13.41 1.29 1.43
N THR A 87 13.21 1.27 2.73
CA THR A 87 12.09 0.55 3.38
C THR A 87 10.75 1.17 2.99
N ILE A 88 10.59 2.48 3.10
CA ILE A 88 9.32 3.15 2.81
C ILE A 88 8.99 3.15 1.30
N LEU A 89 9.98 3.38 0.44
CA LEU A 89 9.77 3.34 -1.02
C LEU A 89 9.61 1.92 -1.54
N GLY A 90 10.28 0.93 -0.94
CA GLY A 90 10.09 -0.48 -1.25
C GLY A 90 8.67 -0.97 -0.92
N GLY A 91 8.11 -0.53 0.20
CA GLY A 91 6.72 -0.80 0.56
C GLY A 91 5.72 -0.28 -0.48
N ARG A 92 5.95 0.91 -1.03
CA ARG A 92 5.16 1.45 -2.15
C ARG A 92 5.22 0.55 -3.38
N THR A 93 6.40 0.11 -3.76
CA THR A 93 6.61 -0.78 -4.91
C THR A 93 5.87 -2.11 -4.71
N ALA A 94 5.98 -2.71 -3.53
CA ALA A 94 5.28 -3.95 -3.19
C ALA A 94 3.75 -3.81 -3.31
N LEU A 95 3.17 -2.75 -2.77
CA LEU A 95 1.72 -2.48 -2.88
C LEU A 95 1.29 -2.27 -4.33
N THR A 96 2.08 -1.56 -5.12
CA THR A 96 1.80 -1.33 -6.55
C THR A 96 1.78 -2.65 -7.32
N ILE A 97 2.78 -3.50 -7.13
CA ILE A 97 2.86 -4.82 -7.77
C ILE A 97 1.68 -5.69 -7.36
N THR A 98 1.38 -5.76 -6.06
CA THR A 98 0.24 -6.55 -5.54
C THR A 98 -1.08 -6.09 -6.15
N PHE A 99 -1.31 -4.79 -6.28
CA PHE A 99 -2.51 -4.25 -6.91
C PHE A 99 -2.65 -4.67 -8.38
N PHE A 100 -1.58 -4.60 -9.17
CA PHE A 100 -1.60 -5.05 -10.56
C PHE A 100 -1.83 -6.56 -10.69
N PHE A 101 -1.19 -7.38 -9.85
CA PHE A 101 -1.45 -8.82 -9.82
C PHE A 101 -2.90 -9.13 -9.46
N PHE A 102 -3.48 -8.42 -8.52
CA PHE A 102 -4.89 -8.59 -8.15
C PHE A 102 -5.83 -8.26 -9.32
N LEU A 103 -5.59 -7.17 -10.04
CA LEU A 103 -6.36 -6.81 -11.24
C LEU A 103 -6.26 -7.89 -12.33
N ILE A 104 -5.05 -8.38 -12.61
CA ILE A 104 -4.84 -9.44 -13.60
C ILE A 104 -5.63 -10.70 -13.24
N ASN A 105 -5.62 -11.10 -11.97
CA ASN A 105 -6.37 -12.26 -11.50
C ASN A 105 -7.89 -12.09 -11.66
N ILE A 106 -8.43 -10.90 -11.38
CA ILE A 106 -9.85 -10.61 -11.59
C ILE A 106 -10.22 -10.72 -13.08
N ILE A 107 -9.41 -10.12 -13.96
CA ILE A 107 -9.64 -10.15 -15.41
C ILE A 107 -9.58 -11.59 -15.92
N GLN A 108 -8.57 -12.36 -15.48
CA GLN A 108 -8.42 -13.76 -15.87
C GLN A 108 -9.60 -14.63 -15.41
N PHE A 109 -10.08 -14.40 -14.20
CA PHE A 109 -11.26 -15.10 -13.68
C PHE A 109 -12.52 -14.80 -14.54
N HIS A 110 -12.73 -13.54 -14.93
CA HIS A 110 -13.86 -13.13 -15.80
C HIS A 110 -13.78 -13.65 -17.23
N ILE A 111 -12.58 -13.95 -17.74
CA ILE A 111 -12.39 -14.50 -19.09
C ILE A 111 -12.63 -16.02 -19.12
N ILE A 112 -12.31 -16.71 -18.01
CA ILE A 112 -12.37 -18.18 -17.93
C ILE A 112 -13.77 -18.67 -17.51
N PHE A 113 -14.51 -17.89 -16.72
CA PHE A 113 -15.84 -18.21 -16.19
C PHE A 113 -16.90 -17.22 -16.63
#